data_a7ce51f4263fae9bbfae857f17fea8b9
#
_entry.id   a7ce51f4263fae9bbfae857f17fea8b9
#
_cell.length_a   1.000
_cell.length_b   1.000
_cell.length_c   1.000
_cell.angle_alpha   90.00
_cell.angle_beta   90.00
_cell.angle_gamma   90.00
#
_symmetry.space_group_name_H-M   'P 1'
#
loop_
_entity.id
_entity.type
_entity.pdbx_description
1 polymer ?
#
loop_
_entity_poly.entity_id
_entity_poly.type
_entity_poly.pdbx_seq_one_letter_code
_entity_poly.pdbx_strand_id
1 'polypeptide(L)'
;MKITGVRPWLIESDASYWGEFLFVEVTTDEGLSGWGEITTTTKLANRALCTILRQIGQTLKGEDPARIEYLWHKIFRSFTYMGSRGAAVECVSAIDIALWDIRGKALCKPIYELLGGPVRDEIALYTHPNQTKFTSKEAIVREIRDIVDSGHTGLKFDPFPQQGRVTDGYAREQRDGYLDGAMSRRDEREAAELTALIRETVGPDVDVLIDAHGRFDVPTAIRLCRSLEEAGQIDWFEEPCPPESLKALQQVREKVSAAISWGERGHTKWDFVPVLENKLADYIMPDVTWTGGITELKKISALCEAYYIPVSPHDAAGPINVVAGAQVMMTVPNFYKLETSEWNLGKYDHLIDRPLEVSNGHLKLSTKPGLGVEMNRDYLQHHEIALD
;
A
#
# COMPACT_ATOMS: atom_id res chain seq x y z
N MET A 1 -30.23 6.12 8.84
CA MET A 1 -29.02 6.86 8.45
C MET A 1 -28.95 6.95 6.93
N LYS A 2 -28.65 8.12 6.39
CA LYS A 2 -28.53 8.39 4.96
C LYS A 2 -27.26 9.18 4.68
N ILE A 3 -26.58 8.88 3.57
CA ILE A 3 -25.44 9.67 3.11
C ILE A 3 -25.91 11.06 2.72
N THR A 4 -25.23 12.09 3.24
CA THR A 4 -25.48 13.50 2.92
C THR A 4 -24.45 14.08 1.96
N GLY A 5 -23.22 13.55 1.98
CA GLY A 5 -22.15 14.04 1.09
C GLY A 5 -20.92 13.15 1.09
N VAL A 6 -20.09 13.40 0.07
CA VAL A 6 -18.71 12.88 -0.05
C VAL A 6 -17.81 14.08 -0.30
N ARG A 7 -16.86 14.32 0.58
CA ARG A 7 -15.90 15.43 0.48
C ARG A 7 -14.49 14.90 0.32
N PRO A 8 -13.82 15.18 -0.79
CA PRO A 8 -12.38 15.00 -0.90
C PRO A 8 -11.65 16.12 -0.15
N TRP A 9 -10.59 15.74 0.57
CA TRP A 9 -9.65 16.61 1.26
C TRP A 9 -8.28 16.40 0.63
N LEU A 10 -7.92 17.22 -0.34
CA LEU A 10 -6.58 17.25 -0.90
C LEU A 10 -5.73 18.20 -0.08
N ILE A 11 -4.70 17.69 0.57
CA ILE A 11 -3.83 18.48 1.46
C ILE A 11 -2.38 18.38 1.04
N GLU A 12 -1.62 19.46 1.26
CA GLU A 12 -0.16 19.43 1.20
C GLU A 12 0.38 19.01 2.57
N SER A 13 1.35 18.08 2.59
CA SER A 13 1.96 17.61 3.83
C SER A 13 3.36 17.04 3.59
N ASP A 14 4.30 17.39 4.45
CA ASP A 14 5.65 16.81 4.51
C ASP A 14 5.67 15.38 5.11
N ALA A 15 4.56 14.93 5.66
CA ALA A 15 4.37 13.54 6.06
C ALA A 15 4.18 12.62 4.86
N SER A 16 3.70 13.15 3.73
CA SER A 16 3.54 12.37 2.51
C SER A 16 4.87 12.24 1.76
N TYR A 17 5.18 11.01 1.32
CA TYR A 17 6.28 10.77 0.39
C TYR A 17 6.10 11.55 -0.94
N TRP A 18 4.83 11.71 -1.36
CA TRP A 18 4.46 12.38 -2.61
C TRP A 18 4.20 13.90 -2.44
N GLY A 19 4.26 14.41 -1.19
CA GLY A 19 4.01 15.82 -0.84
C GLY A 19 2.53 16.20 -0.73
N GLU A 20 1.61 15.30 -1.04
CA GLU A 20 0.16 15.50 -0.94
C GLU A 20 -0.52 14.25 -0.34
N PHE A 21 -1.65 14.44 0.36
CA PHE A 21 -2.58 13.37 0.70
C PHE A 21 -3.96 13.68 0.14
N LEU A 22 -4.71 12.64 -0.22
CA LEU A 22 -6.12 12.75 -0.61
C LEU A 22 -6.97 11.88 0.30
N PHE A 23 -7.54 12.50 1.34
CA PHE A 23 -8.52 11.86 2.20
C PHE A 23 -9.94 12.06 1.68
N VAL A 24 -10.84 11.15 2.04
CA VAL A 24 -12.23 11.19 1.63
C VAL A 24 -13.11 11.07 2.86
N GLU A 25 -13.96 12.07 3.09
CA GLU A 25 -14.96 12.07 4.16
C GLU A 25 -16.34 11.78 3.60
N VAL A 26 -16.99 10.74 4.11
CA VAL A 26 -18.40 10.45 3.83
C VAL A 26 -19.22 10.85 5.05
N THR A 27 -20.22 11.72 4.86
CA THR A 27 -21.06 12.25 5.93
C THR A 27 -22.48 11.71 5.88
N THR A 28 -23.16 11.66 7.03
CA THR A 28 -24.54 11.16 7.16
C THR A 28 -25.47 12.16 7.86
N ASP A 29 -26.79 11.95 7.72
CA ASP A 29 -27.85 12.75 8.35
C ASP A 29 -27.98 12.51 9.87
N GLU A 30 -27.31 11.48 10.41
CA GLU A 30 -27.29 11.21 11.85
C GLU A 30 -26.01 11.73 12.53
N GLY A 31 -25.19 12.52 11.81
CA GLY A 31 -23.98 13.15 12.33
C GLY A 31 -22.75 12.25 12.39
N LEU A 32 -22.84 10.98 11.97
CA LEU A 32 -21.70 10.13 11.79
C LEU A 32 -21.00 10.44 10.47
N SER A 33 -19.66 10.40 10.49
CA SER A 33 -18.84 10.43 9.27
C SER A 33 -17.80 9.32 9.31
N GLY A 34 -17.37 8.89 8.11
CA GLY A 34 -16.29 7.94 7.94
C GLY A 34 -15.21 8.48 7.01
N TRP A 35 -14.01 7.96 7.20
CA TRP A 35 -12.81 8.38 6.50
C TRP A 35 -12.29 7.29 5.57
N GLY A 36 -11.84 7.70 4.41
CA GLY A 36 -11.09 6.90 3.45
C GLY A 36 -9.89 7.66 2.94
N GLU A 37 -9.05 6.99 2.16
CA GLU A 37 -7.85 7.56 1.59
C GLU A 37 -7.60 7.02 0.18
N ILE A 38 -6.94 7.81 -0.65
CA ILE A 38 -6.43 7.41 -1.97
C ILE A 38 -4.92 7.60 -1.96
N THR A 39 -4.18 6.62 -2.48
CA THR A 39 -2.74 6.77 -2.72
C THR A 39 -2.49 7.85 -3.76
N THR A 40 -1.71 8.86 -3.39
CA THR A 40 -1.47 10.06 -4.20
C THR A 40 -0.13 9.99 -4.92
N THR A 41 -0.09 9.32 -6.06
CA THR A 41 1.16 9.13 -6.82
C THR A 41 1.47 10.26 -7.80
N THR A 42 0.50 11.07 -8.19
CA THR A 42 0.73 12.23 -9.06
C THR A 42 -0.18 13.41 -8.72
N LYS A 43 0.41 14.59 -8.58
CA LYS A 43 -0.32 15.84 -8.27
C LYS A 43 -1.41 16.16 -9.32
N LEU A 44 -1.19 15.78 -10.58
CA LEU A 44 -2.17 15.98 -11.65
C LEU A 44 -3.40 15.09 -11.48
N ALA A 45 -3.18 13.80 -11.18
CA ALA A 45 -4.26 12.84 -10.96
C ALA A 45 -5.10 13.20 -9.74
N ASN A 46 -4.49 13.65 -8.64
CA ASN A 46 -5.17 14.00 -7.40
C ASN A 46 -6.32 15.00 -7.62
N ARG A 47 -6.11 16.00 -8.44
CA ARG A 47 -7.14 17.01 -8.76
C ARG A 47 -8.30 16.42 -9.57
N ALA A 48 -8.00 15.53 -10.51
CA ALA A 48 -9.02 14.81 -11.27
C ALA A 48 -9.83 13.88 -10.37
N LEU A 49 -9.16 13.16 -9.45
CA LEU A 49 -9.80 12.29 -8.45
C LEU A 49 -10.76 13.07 -7.55
N CYS A 50 -10.40 14.27 -7.10
CA CYS A 50 -11.31 15.13 -6.33
C CYS A 50 -12.59 15.45 -7.08
N THR A 51 -12.50 15.71 -8.39
CA THR A 51 -13.66 15.97 -9.24
C THR A 51 -14.55 14.74 -9.38
N ILE A 52 -13.94 13.57 -9.62
CA ILE A 52 -14.66 12.28 -9.71
C ILE A 52 -15.38 11.98 -8.38
N LEU A 53 -14.71 12.12 -7.25
CA LEU A 53 -15.28 11.89 -5.91
C LEU A 53 -16.50 12.79 -5.64
N ARG A 54 -16.42 14.07 -6.00
CA ARG A 54 -17.55 15.00 -5.86
C ARG A 54 -18.76 14.55 -6.70
N GLN A 55 -18.54 14.05 -7.93
CA GLN A 55 -19.61 13.54 -8.79
C GLN A 55 -20.22 12.24 -8.24
N ILE A 56 -19.39 11.31 -7.76
CA ILE A 56 -19.87 10.11 -7.08
C ILE A 56 -20.72 10.50 -5.87
N GLY A 57 -20.30 11.47 -5.08
CA GLY A 57 -21.03 11.97 -3.92
C GLY A 57 -22.48 12.40 -4.25
N GLN A 58 -22.70 13.02 -5.42
CA GLN A 58 -24.07 13.37 -5.86
C GLN A 58 -24.92 12.12 -6.10
N THR A 59 -24.34 11.03 -6.60
CA THR A 59 -25.07 9.78 -6.87
C THR A 59 -25.32 8.94 -5.62
N LEU A 60 -24.56 9.18 -4.54
CA LEU A 60 -24.68 8.49 -3.26
C LEU A 60 -25.60 9.21 -2.28
N LYS A 61 -25.93 10.46 -2.52
CA LYS A 61 -26.79 11.25 -1.61
C LYS A 61 -28.14 10.59 -1.42
N GLY A 62 -28.52 10.39 -0.14
CA GLY A 62 -29.76 9.70 0.25
C GLY A 62 -29.69 8.18 0.29
N GLU A 63 -28.58 7.56 -0.13
CA GLU A 63 -28.35 6.13 0.00
C GLU A 63 -28.09 5.74 1.46
N ASP A 64 -28.33 4.47 1.78
CA ASP A 64 -28.03 3.89 3.09
C ASP A 64 -26.56 3.41 3.14
N PRO A 65 -25.70 4.02 3.98
CA PRO A 65 -24.30 3.65 4.07
C PRO A 65 -24.07 2.22 4.60
N ALA A 66 -25.08 1.58 5.21
CA ALA A 66 -24.97 0.19 5.65
C ALA A 66 -24.97 -0.82 4.49
N ARG A 67 -25.36 -0.41 3.28
CA ARG A 67 -25.39 -1.26 2.08
C ARG A 67 -24.07 -1.25 1.32
N ILE A 68 -22.96 -1.52 2.01
CA ILE A 68 -21.59 -1.36 1.49
C ILE A 68 -21.40 -2.08 0.16
N GLU A 69 -21.70 -3.38 0.08
CA GLU A 69 -21.56 -4.17 -1.16
C GLU A 69 -22.40 -3.59 -2.33
N TYR A 70 -23.61 -3.15 -2.04
CA TYR A 70 -24.47 -2.54 -3.06
C TYR A 70 -23.86 -1.23 -3.58
N LEU A 71 -23.38 -0.36 -2.68
CA LEU A 71 -22.79 0.92 -3.04
C LEU A 71 -21.46 0.72 -3.79
N TRP A 72 -20.65 -0.24 -3.35
CA TRP A 72 -19.44 -0.64 -4.05
C TRP A 72 -19.74 -1.00 -5.51
N HIS A 73 -20.69 -1.91 -5.73
CA HIS A 73 -21.09 -2.32 -7.08
C HIS A 73 -21.74 -1.18 -7.88
N LYS A 74 -22.55 -0.35 -7.24
CA LYS A 74 -23.18 0.81 -7.89
C LYS A 74 -22.13 1.77 -8.45
N ILE A 75 -21.10 2.11 -7.66
CA ILE A 75 -20.02 2.99 -8.10
C ILE A 75 -19.18 2.30 -9.17
N PHE A 76 -18.71 1.10 -8.90
CA PHE A 76 -17.84 0.33 -9.81
C PHE A 76 -18.47 0.16 -11.19
N ARG A 77 -19.77 -0.18 -11.26
CA ARG A 77 -20.49 -0.38 -12.51
C ARG A 77 -20.78 0.91 -13.26
N SER A 78 -20.79 2.07 -12.59
CA SER A 78 -20.94 3.36 -13.27
C SER A 78 -19.76 3.66 -14.21
N PHE A 79 -18.60 3.05 -13.99
CA PHE A 79 -17.41 3.20 -14.82
C PHE A 79 -17.26 2.15 -15.94
N THR A 80 -18.27 1.32 -16.20
CA THR A 80 -18.18 0.18 -17.14
C THR A 80 -17.68 0.60 -18.52
N TYR A 81 -18.11 1.74 -19.03
CA TYR A 81 -17.71 2.25 -20.36
C TYR A 81 -16.41 3.06 -20.36
N MET A 82 -15.93 3.49 -19.19
CA MET A 82 -14.68 4.26 -19.07
C MET A 82 -13.49 3.40 -18.64
N GLY A 83 -13.73 2.16 -18.23
CA GLY A 83 -12.75 1.27 -17.65
C GLY A 83 -12.86 1.22 -16.12
N SER A 84 -12.94 -0.01 -15.60
CA SER A 84 -13.12 -0.29 -14.18
C SER A 84 -11.76 -0.57 -13.50
N ARG A 85 -10.77 0.26 -13.76
CA ARG A 85 -9.40 0.17 -13.21
C ARG A 85 -8.85 1.58 -12.96
N GLY A 86 -7.70 1.67 -12.27
CA GLY A 86 -7.06 2.94 -11.96
C GLY A 86 -7.98 3.86 -11.16
N ALA A 87 -8.00 5.14 -11.49
CA ALA A 87 -8.73 6.20 -10.81
C ALA A 87 -10.16 5.85 -10.38
N ALA A 88 -10.87 5.06 -11.18
CA ALA A 88 -12.22 4.60 -10.84
C ALA A 88 -12.23 3.70 -9.59
N VAL A 89 -11.30 2.74 -9.51
CA VAL A 89 -11.23 1.79 -8.38
C VAL A 89 -10.64 2.46 -7.14
N GLU A 90 -9.72 3.38 -7.31
CA GLU A 90 -9.19 4.18 -6.20
C GLU A 90 -10.31 4.98 -5.50
N CYS A 91 -11.20 5.62 -6.27
CA CYS A 91 -12.36 6.29 -5.71
C CYS A 91 -13.32 5.31 -5.01
N VAL A 92 -13.53 4.12 -5.57
CA VAL A 92 -14.32 3.05 -4.92
C VAL A 92 -13.66 2.65 -3.61
N SER A 93 -12.33 2.46 -3.58
CA SER A 93 -11.56 2.07 -2.40
C SER A 93 -11.75 3.04 -1.25
N ALA A 94 -11.55 4.33 -1.50
CA ALA A 94 -11.67 5.35 -0.47
C ALA A 94 -13.10 5.44 0.10
N ILE A 95 -14.12 5.35 -0.76
CA ILE A 95 -15.51 5.38 -0.31
C ILE A 95 -15.85 4.11 0.46
N ASP A 96 -15.40 2.94 0.03
CA ASP A 96 -15.59 1.66 0.72
C ASP A 96 -15.00 1.69 2.13
N ILE A 97 -13.76 2.17 2.28
CA ILE A 97 -13.10 2.34 3.59
C ILE A 97 -13.94 3.25 4.49
N ALA A 98 -14.39 4.40 3.98
CA ALA A 98 -15.23 5.34 4.72
C ALA A 98 -16.59 4.74 5.13
N LEU A 99 -17.21 3.92 4.29
CA LEU A 99 -18.46 3.24 4.62
C LEU A 99 -18.27 2.16 5.71
N TRP A 100 -17.17 1.42 5.68
CA TRP A 100 -16.80 0.50 6.75
C TRP A 100 -16.53 1.23 8.07
N ASP A 101 -15.89 2.40 8.02
CA ASP A 101 -15.67 3.25 9.20
C ASP A 101 -17.00 3.71 9.80
N ILE A 102 -17.94 4.22 8.98
CA ILE A 102 -19.30 4.56 9.41
C ILE A 102 -20.00 3.34 10.03
N ARG A 103 -19.88 2.18 9.39
CA ARG A 103 -20.52 0.95 9.88
C ARG A 103 -19.99 0.55 11.25
N GLY A 104 -18.66 0.60 11.44
CA GLY A 104 -18.04 0.34 12.74
C GLY A 104 -18.49 1.32 13.81
N LYS A 105 -18.50 2.62 13.51
CA LYS A 105 -18.97 3.68 14.41
C LYS A 105 -20.44 3.51 14.79
N ALA A 106 -21.31 3.23 13.82
CA ALA A 106 -22.73 3.01 14.06
C ALA A 106 -23.04 1.79 14.95
N LEU A 107 -22.19 0.77 14.90
CA LEU A 107 -22.32 -0.45 15.71
C LEU A 107 -21.46 -0.43 16.97
N CYS A 108 -20.71 0.65 17.22
CA CYS A 108 -19.76 0.77 18.31
C CYS A 108 -18.74 -0.38 18.35
N LYS A 109 -18.23 -0.80 17.18
CA LYS A 109 -17.27 -1.88 17.00
C LYS A 109 -16.13 -1.48 16.08
N PRO A 110 -14.88 -1.93 16.34
CA PRO A 110 -13.82 -1.83 15.34
C PRO A 110 -14.15 -2.71 14.13
N ILE A 111 -13.60 -2.36 12.97
CA ILE A 111 -13.93 -3.03 11.69
C ILE A 111 -13.56 -4.51 11.73
N TYR A 112 -12.43 -4.90 12.33
CA TYR A 112 -12.03 -6.30 12.39
C TYR A 112 -13.05 -7.19 13.11
N GLU A 113 -13.79 -6.69 14.11
CA GLU A 113 -14.86 -7.46 14.75
C GLU A 113 -16.03 -7.72 13.79
N LEU A 114 -16.31 -6.78 12.88
CA LEU A 114 -17.36 -6.92 11.88
C LEU A 114 -16.96 -7.85 10.72
N LEU A 115 -15.66 -8.03 10.51
CA LEU A 115 -15.09 -8.91 9.49
C LEU A 115 -14.87 -10.36 9.95
N GLY A 116 -15.33 -10.71 11.16
CA GLY A 116 -15.27 -12.07 11.70
C GLY A 116 -14.48 -12.21 12.99
N GLY A 117 -13.86 -11.13 13.46
CA GLY A 117 -13.05 -11.10 14.69
C GLY A 117 -11.56 -11.41 14.45
N PRO A 118 -10.72 -11.08 15.44
CA PRO A 118 -9.29 -11.18 15.29
C PRO A 118 -8.80 -12.63 15.40
N VAL A 119 -7.81 -12.98 14.57
CA VAL A 119 -7.05 -14.25 14.64
C VAL A 119 -5.64 -14.02 15.21
N ARG A 120 -5.31 -12.78 15.54
CA ARG A 120 -4.05 -12.33 16.19
C ARG A 120 -4.30 -11.09 17.04
N ASP A 121 -3.34 -10.77 17.90
CA ASP A 121 -3.47 -9.63 18.83
C ASP A 121 -2.79 -8.36 18.29
N GLU A 122 -1.79 -8.51 17.43
CA GLU A 122 -0.99 -7.43 16.84
C GLU A 122 -0.69 -7.74 15.38
N ILE A 123 -0.33 -6.71 14.61
CA ILE A 123 0.03 -6.79 13.20
C ILE A 123 1.55 -6.69 13.06
N ALA A 124 2.19 -7.75 12.60
CA ALA A 124 3.60 -7.73 12.26
C ALA A 124 3.86 -6.78 11.07
N LEU A 125 4.91 -5.98 11.19
CA LEU A 125 5.30 -5.00 10.18
C LEU A 125 6.62 -5.41 9.51
N TYR A 126 6.78 -5.01 8.24
CA TYR A 126 8.09 -4.73 7.68
C TYR A 126 8.20 -3.25 7.36
N THR A 127 9.43 -2.74 7.29
CA THR A 127 9.65 -1.31 7.08
C THR A 127 10.65 -1.03 5.98
N HIS A 128 10.73 0.23 5.57
CA HIS A 128 11.72 0.72 4.62
C HIS A 128 12.82 1.48 5.35
N PRO A 129 14.11 1.24 5.02
CA PRO A 129 15.16 2.13 5.46
C PRO A 129 15.03 3.49 4.80
N ASN A 130 15.41 4.53 5.52
CA ASN A 130 15.50 5.87 4.93
C ASN A 130 16.75 5.96 4.05
N GLN A 131 16.61 5.62 2.77
CA GLN A 131 17.73 5.58 1.83
C GLN A 131 18.37 6.95 1.56
N THR A 132 17.74 8.08 1.96
CA THR A 132 18.39 9.40 1.90
C THR A 132 19.58 9.49 2.85
N LYS A 133 19.63 8.64 3.88
CA LYS A 133 20.74 8.51 4.82
C LYS A 133 21.89 7.62 4.30
N PHE A 134 21.75 6.98 3.14
CA PHE A 134 22.77 6.09 2.56
C PHE A 134 23.94 6.89 1.97
N THR A 135 24.64 7.67 2.79
CA THR A 135 25.74 8.55 2.38
C THR A 135 27.11 7.90 2.49
N SER A 136 27.24 6.84 3.27
CA SER A 136 28.46 6.03 3.41
C SER A 136 28.10 4.62 3.90
N LYS A 137 29.04 3.68 3.81
CA LYS A 137 28.86 2.31 4.32
C LYS A 137 28.48 2.30 5.80
N GLU A 138 29.11 3.13 6.61
CA GLU A 138 28.85 3.23 8.04
C GLU A 138 27.46 3.84 8.33
N ALA A 139 27.01 4.76 7.48
CA ALA A 139 25.67 5.34 7.60
C ALA A 139 24.58 4.33 7.24
N ILE A 140 24.80 3.52 6.21
CA ILE A 140 23.92 2.41 5.84
C ILE A 140 23.81 1.42 7.00
N VAL A 141 24.94 0.95 7.51
CA VAL A 141 24.98 -0.02 8.62
C VAL A 141 24.24 0.52 9.87
N ARG A 142 24.37 1.81 10.19
CA ARG A 142 23.62 2.41 11.31
C ARG A 142 22.12 2.39 11.06
N GLU A 143 21.68 2.90 9.92
CA GLU A 143 20.24 2.94 9.58
C GLU A 143 19.61 1.54 9.63
N ILE A 144 20.30 0.54 9.10
CA ILE A 144 19.80 -0.85 9.10
C ILE A 144 19.79 -1.45 10.51
N ARG A 145 20.79 -1.16 11.35
CA ARG A 145 20.81 -1.62 12.76
C ARG A 145 19.69 -0.97 13.56
N ASP A 146 19.45 0.33 13.39
CA ASP A 146 18.34 1.03 14.06
C ASP A 146 17.00 0.33 13.77
N ILE A 147 16.77 -0.14 12.54
CA ILE A 147 15.58 -0.92 12.16
C ILE A 147 15.52 -2.26 12.90
N VAL A 148 16.62 -3.01 12.93
CA VAL A 148 16.67 -4.30 13.64
C VAL A 148 16.48 -4.11 15.15
N ASP A 149 17.12 -3.10 15.74
CA ASP A 149 17.03 -2.77 17.15
C ASP A 149 15.63 -2.30 17.57
N SER A 150 14.83 -1.75 16.61
CA SER A 150 13.43 -1.42 16.82
C SER A 150 12.49 -2.64 16.78
N GLY A 151 13.04 -3.84 16.52
CA GLY A 151 12.34 -5.12 16.57
C GLY A 151 11.69 -5.56 15.25
N HIS A 152 11.96 -4.88 14.14
CA HIS A 152 11.49 -5.34 12.84
C HIS A 152 12.21 -6.61 12.39
N THR A 153 11.44 -7.57 11.89
CA THR A 153 11.94 -8.85 11.35
C THR A 153 11.88 -8.90 9.82
N GLY A 154 11.73 -7.77 9.17
CA GLY A 154 11.76 -7.62 7.73
C GLY A 154 11.97 -6.17 7.31
N LEU A 155 12.73 -5.98 6.26
CA LEU A 155 12.90 -4.67 5.62
C LEU A 155 12.87 -4.80 4.09
N LYS A 156 12.22 -3.84 3.44
CA LYS A 156 12.10 -3.72 1.98
C LYS A 156 12.88 -2.52 1.49
N PHE A 157 13.63 -2.66 0.42
CA PHE A 157 14.35 -1.55 -0.19
C PHE A 157 14.56 -1.76 -1.68
N ASP A 158 14.82 -0.66 -2.36
CA ASP A 158 15.21 -0.61 -3.76
C ASP A 158 16.74 -0.46 -3.85
N PRO A 159 17.50 -1.52 -4.17
CA PRO A 159 18.95 -1.45 -4.24
C PRO A 159 19.45 -0.80 -5.53
N PHE A 160 18.57 -0.55 -6.48
CA PHE A 160 18.98 -0.18 -7.83
C PHE A 160 19.35 1.29 -7.91
N PRO A 161 20.57 1.64 -8.40
CA PRO A 161 20.95 3.02 -8.63
C PRO A 161 19.98 3.68 -9.59
N GLN A 162 19.34 4.74 -9.11
CA GLN A 162 18.43 5.51 -9.91
C GLN A 162 19.25 6.54 -10.69
N GLN A 163 19.33 6.39 -12.00
CA GLN A 163 19.92 7.42 -12.85
C GLN A 163 19.08 8.69 -12.72
N GLY A 164 19.65 9.70 -12.07
CA GLY A 164 18.99 10.97 -11.85
C GLY A 164 17.96 10.95 -10.70
N ARG A 165 18.35 10.47 -9.50
CA ARG A 165 17.61 10.76 -8.28
C ARG A 165 17.31 12.25 -8.24
N VAL A 166 16.12 12.60 -8.57
CA VAL A 166 15.68 13.95 -8.60
C VAL A 166 14.80 14.20 -7.42
N THR A 167 15.12 15.26 -6.76
CA THR A 167 14.46 15.81 -5.59
C THR A 167 12.98 16.17 -5.79
N ASP A 168 12.43 16.02 -6.97
CA ASP A 168 11.03 16.26 -7.30
C ASP A 168 10.19 14.97 -7.48
N GLY A 169 10.69 13.85 -6.96
CA GLY A 169 9.92 12.65 -6.69
C GLY A 169 9.56 11.80 -7.92
N TYR A 170 8.75 10.85 -7.65
CA TYR A 170 8.20 9.75 -8.45
C TYR A 170 7.96 10.01 -9.96
N ALA A 171 7.55 11.21 -10.36
CA ALA A 171 7.25 11.48 -11.78
C ALA A 171 8.47 11.41 -12.70
N ARG A 172 9.68 11.54 -12.17
CA ARG A 172 10.92 11.50 -12.94
C ARG A 172 11.56 10.11 -12.91
N GLU A 173 11.50 9.43 -11.79
CA GLU A 173 11.89 8.03 -11.67
C GLU A 173 11.06 7.16 -12.64
N GLN A 174 9.76 7.39 -12.69
CA GLN A 174 8.89 6.68 -13.64
C GLN A 174 9.26 6.94 -15.11
N ARG A 175 9.63 8.16 -15.47
CA ARG A 175 9.95 8.47 -16.87
C ARG A 175 11.19 7.79 -17.38
N ASP A 176 12.25 7.78 -16.59
CA ASP A 176 13.56 7.35 -17.06
C ASP A 176 13.81 5.86 -16.80
N GLY A 177 13.32 5.30 -15.70
CA GLY A 177 13.49 3.89 -15.36
C GLY A 177 12.57 2.93 -16.11
N TYR A 178 11.41 3.39 -16.55
CA TYR A 178 10.43 2.54 -17.26
C TYR A 178 10.57 2.54 -18.78
N LEU A 179 11.41 3.43 -19.35
CA LEU A 179 11.49 3.56 -20.80
C LEU A 179 12.43 2.54 -21.46
N ASP A 180 13.47 2.08 -20.81
CA ASP A 180 14.40 1.16 -21.42
C ASP A 180 14.45 -0.25 -20.77
N GLY A 181 13.97 -0.41 -19.56
CA GLY A 181 13.86 -1.70 -18.86
C GLY A 181 15.19 -2.40 -18.59
N ALA A 182 16.31 -1.81 -18.97
CA ALA A 182 17.64 -2.38 -18.86
C ALA A 182 18.43 -1.74 -17.72
N MET A 183 19.46 -2.45 -17.25
CA MET A 183 20.40 -1.95 -16.26
C MET A 183 21.85 -2.23 -16.69
N SER A 184 22.75 -1.29 -16.39
CA SER A 184 24.17 -1.47 -16.68
C SER A 184 24.79 -2.52 -15.74
N ARG A 185 25.84 -3.19 -16.22
CA ARG A 185 26.59 -4.17 -15.40
C ARG A 185 27.29 -3.56 -14.19
N ARG A 186 27.52 -2.27 -14.23
CA ARG A 186 28.05 -1.52 -13.07
C ARG A 186 26.96 -1.40 -12.02
N ASP A 187 25.78 -0.91 -12.39
CA ASP A 187 24.66 -0.69 -11.46
C ASP A 187 24.17 -2.02 -10.86
N GLU A 188 24.20 -3.12 -11.64
CA GLU A 188 23.94 -4.47 -11.11
C GLU A 188 24.90 -4.85 -9.97
N ARG A 189 26.21 -4.58 -10.15
CA ARG A 189 27.18 -4.87 -9.09
C ARG A 189 26.97 -3.99 -7.87
N GLU A 190 26.69 -2.69 -8.06
CA GLU A 190 26.40 -1.77 -6.95
C GLU A 190 25.15 -2.23 -6.17
N ALA A 191 24.10 -2.67 -6.86
CA ALA A 191 22.90 -3.24 -6.23
C ALA A 191 23.21 -4.53 -5.43
N ALA A 192 24.02 -5.42 -5.99
CA ALA A 192 24.44 -6.65 -5.34
C ALA A 192 25.32 -6.37 -4.09
N GLU A 193 26.26 -5.43 -4.19
CA GLU A 193 27.11 -5.00 -3.08
C GLU A 193 26.28 -4.39 -1.92
N LEU A 194 25.29 -3.55 -2.24
CA LEU A 194 24.38 -2.99 -1.25
C LEU A 194 23.55 -4.08 -0.58
N THR A 195 23.01 -5.01 -1.35
CA THR A 195 22.20 -6.11 -0.84
C THR A 195 23.01 -7.03 0.08
N ALA A 196 24.25 -7.35 -0.30
CA ALA A 196 25.19 -8.12 0.53
C ALA A 196 25.49 -7.42 1.86
N LEU A 197 25.76 -6.11 1.82
CA LEU A 197 26.01 -5.31 3.01
C LEU A 197 24.81 -5.30 3.97
N ILE A 198 23.59 -5.15 3.41
CA ILE A 198 22.36 -5.15 4.21
C ILE A 198 22.15 -6.52 4.83
N ARG A 199 22.26 -7.61 4.07
CA ARG A 199 22.15 -8.99 4.60
C ARG A 199 23.18 -9.26 5.69
N GLU A 200 24.45 -8.87 5.49
CA GLU A 200 25.49 -8.99 6.52
C GLU A 200 25.11 -8.23 7.81
N THR A 201 24.49 -7.06 7.65
CA THR A 201 24.13 -6.19 8.78
C THR A 201 22.94 -6.71 9.58
N VAL A 202 21.88 -7.21 8.91
CA VAL A 202 20.67 -7.72 9.56
C VAL A 202 20.82 -9.13 10.12
N GLY A 203 21.79 -9.91 9.62
CA GLY A 203 21.95 -11.32 9.96
C GLY A 203 20.91 -12.24 9.30
N PRO A 204 20.80 -13.50 9.74
CA PRO A 204 19.98 -14.53 9.08
C PRO A 204 18.49 -14.48 9.45
N ASP A 205 18.11 -13.79 10.53
CA ASP A 205 16.76 -13.88 11.13
C ASP A 205 15.83 -12.73 10.68
N VAL A 206 16.29 -11.84 9.81
CA VAL A 206 15.52 -10.72 9.29
C VAL A 206 15.32 -10.88 7.78
N ASP A 207 14.09 -10.78 7.32
CA ASP A 207 13.77 -10.89 5.90
C ASP A 207 14.28 -9.68 5.11
N VAL A 208 14.98 -9.96 4.01
CA VAL A 208 15.49 -8.96 3.07
C VAL A 208 14.64 -8.97 1.82
N LEU A 209 13.82 -7.93 1.66
CA LEU A 209 12.80 -7.82 0.64
C LEU A 209 13.25 -6.79 -0.40
N ILE A 210 13.25 -7.18 -1.68
CA ILE A 210 13.71 -6.31 -2.77
C ILE A 210 12.52 -5.83 -3.59
N ASP A 211 12.46 -4.52 -3.80
CA ASP A 211 11.45 -3.89 -4.63
C ASP A 211 12.03 -3.44 -5.98
N ALA A 212 11.52 -3.99 -7.06
CA ALA A 212 11.90 -3.63 -8.42
C ALA A 212 10.93 -2.62 -9.07
N HIS A 213 9.80 -2.32 -8.43
CA HIS A 213 8.81 -1.35 -8.91
C HIS A 213 8.35 -1.57 -10.37
N GLY A 214 8.35 -2.79 -10.87
CA GLY A 214 7.93 -3.11 -12.23
C GLY A 214 8.78 -2.49 -13.34
N ARG A 215 10.06 -2.23 -13.12
CA ARG A 215 10.90 -1.44 -14.05
C ARG A 215 11.60 -2.21 -15.15
N PHE A 216 11.83 -3.51 -14.98
CA PHE A 216 12.79 -4.22 -15.81
C PHE A 216 12.14 -5.01 -16.95
N ASP A 217 12.87 -5.13 -18.06
CA ASP A 217 12.56 -6.15 -19.03
C ASP A 217 12.89 -7.55 -18.49
N VAL A 218 12.31 -8.57 -19.10
CA VAL A 218 12.42 -9.95 -18.61
C VAL A 218 13.89 -10.43 -18.48
N PRO A 219 14.78 -10.24 -19.48
CA PRO A 219 16.18 -10.65 -19.34
C PRO A 219 16.92 -9.93 -18.21
N THR A 220 16.65 -8.63 -18.02
CA THR A 220 17.26 -7.83 -16.95
C THR A 220 16.74 -8.27 -15.58
N ALA A 221 15.43 -8.43 -15.43
CA ALA A 221 14.81 -8.89 -14.18
C ALA A 221 15.36 -10.24 -13.72
N ILE A 222 15.48 -11.23 -14.64
CA ILE A 222 16.04 -12.55 -14.32
C ILE A 222 17.50 -12.42 -13.85
N ARG A 223 18.29 -11.63 -14.56
CA ARG A 223 19.71 -11.45 -14.25
C ARG A 223 19.93 -10.76 -12.91
N LEU A 224 19.17 -9.68 -12.65
CA LEU A 224 19.22 -8.95 -11.39
C LEU A 224 18.81 -9.85 -10.23
N CYS A 225 17.67 -10.51 -10.32
CA CYS A 225 17.18 -11.39 -9.25
C CYS A 225 18.26 -12.42 -8.87
N ARG A 226 18.85 -13.10 -9.83
CA ARG A 226 19.93 -14.09 -9.58
C ARG A 226 21.15 -13.47 -8.93
N SER A 227 21.58 -12.29 -9.38
CA SER A 227 22.71 -11.58 -8.78
C SER A 227 22.45 -11.21 -7.31
N LEU A 228 21.22 -10.80 -6.99
CA LEU A 228 20.81 -10.46 -5.62
C LEU A 228 20.64 -11.70 -4.74
N GLU A 229 20.11 -12.81 -5.28
CA GLU A 229 20.06 -14.11 -4.60
C GLU A 229 21.46 -14.58 -4.17
N GLU A 230 22.43 -14.49 -5.09
CA GLU A 230 23.82 -14.88 -4.82
C GLU A 230 24.49 -13.95 -3.80
N ALA A 231 24.22 -12.65 -3.87
CA ALA A 231 24.85 -11.65 -3.03
C ALA A 231 24.29 -11.57 -1.61
N GLY A 232 22.95 -11.71 -1.43
CA GLY A 232 22.30 -11.37 -0.17
C GLY A 232 21.21 -12.32 0.31
N GLN A 233 20.99 -13.47 -0.33
CA GLN A 233 19.92 -14.39 0.07
C GLN A 233 18.60 -13.66 0.32
N ILE A 234 18.09 -13.00 -0.73
CA ILE A 234 16.86 -12.23 -0.65
C ILE A 234 15.64 -13.13 -0.41
N ASP A 235 14.67 -12.65 0.37
CA ASP A 235 13.48 -13.41 0.73
C ASP A 235 12.35 -13.24 -0.29
N TRP A 236 12.27 -12.07 -0.95
CA TRP A 236 11.45 -11.92 -2.16
C TRP A 236 12.03 -10.89 -3.16
N PHE A 237 11.57 -11.01 -4.41
CA PHE A 237 11.80 -10.04 -5.48
C PHE A 237 10.44 -9.51 -5.97
N GLU A 238 10.14 -8.28 -5.62
CA GLU A 238 8.84 -7.67 -5.85
C GLU A 238 8.75 -7.06 -7.23
N GLU A 239 7.61 -7.28 -7.88
CA GLU A 239 7.18 -6.72 -9.15
C GLU A 239 8.32 -6.54 -10.16
N PRO A 240 8.95 -7.63 -10.61
CA PRO A 240 10.18 -7.57 -11.42
C PRO A 240 10.01 -6.86 -12.78
N CYS A 241 8.82 -6.97 -13.37
CA CYS A 241 8.45 -6.40 -14.67
C CYS A 241 7.17 -5.56 -14.56
N PRO A 242 6.91 -4.66 -15.53
CA PRO A 242 5.65 -3.93 -15.58
C PRO A 242 4.43 -4.87 -15.48
N PRO A 243 3.40 -4.51 -14.69
CA PRO A 243 2.30 -5.41 -14.33
C PRO A 243 1.35 -5.73 -15.48
N GLU A 244 1.43 -5.04 -16.62
CA GLU A 244 0.56 -5.24 -17.76
C GLU A 244 0.72 -6.61 -18.42
N SER A 245 1.86 -7.31 -18.18
CA SER A 245 2.14 -8.60 -18.81
C SER A 245 2.37 -9.73 -17.80
N LEU A 246 1.31 -10.46 -17.48
CA LEU A 246 1.44 -11.68 -16.67
C LEU A 246 2.35 -12.75 -17.33
N LYS A 247 2.49 -12.73 -18.67
CA LYS A 247 3.44 -13.62 -19.37
C LYS A 247 4.89 -13.22 -19.13
N ALA A 248 5.20 -11.93 -18.97
CA ALA A 248 6.52 -11.49 -18.58
C ALA A 248 6.84 -11.95 -17.15
N LEU A 249 5.91 -11.75 -16.23
CA LEU A 249 6.02 -12.23 -14.85
C LEU A 249 6.25 -13.74 -14.80
N GLN A 250 5.49 -14.52 -15.57
CA GLN A 250 5.68 -15.97 -15.69
C GLN A 250 7.10 -16.36 -16.13
N GLN A 251 7.64 -15.69 -17.15
CA GLN A 251 9.00 -15.97 -17.63
C GLN A 251 10.07 -15.70 -16.57
N VAL A 252 9.88 -14.64 -15.75
CA VAL A 252 10.78 -14.37 -14.63
C VAL A 252 10.63 -15.47 -13.58
N ARG A 253 9.39 -15.75 -13.14
CA ARG A 253 9.08 -16.75 -12.12
C ARG A 253 9.67 -18.12 -12.42
N GLU A 254 9.66 -18.55 -13.68
CA GLU A 254 10.21 -19.84 -14.15
C GLU A 254 11.76 -19.89 -14.13
N LYS A 255 12.44 -18.76 -13.96
CA LYS A 255 13.90 -18.63 -14.12
C LYS A 255 14.65 -18.21 -12.87
N VAL A 256 13.95 -17.83 -11.81
CA VAL A 256 14.54 -17.38 -10.55
C VAL A 256 14.14 -18.32 -9.42
N SER A 257 14.90 -18.35 -8.33
CA SER A 257 14.63 -19.17 -7.13
C SER A 257 13.99 -18.36 -6.01
N ALA A 258 14.32 -17.05 -5.93
CA ALA A 258 13.68 -16.15 -4.97
C ALA A 258 12.16 -16.16 -5.11
N ALA A 259 11.47 -16.03 -4.00
CA ALA A 259 10.04 -15.82 -4.03
C ALA A 259 9.69 -14.55 -4.81
N ILE A 260 8.59 -14.57 -5.54
CA ILE A 260 8.05 -13.38 -6.23
C ILE A 260 6.92 -12.81 -5.40
N SER A 261 6.95 -11.53 -5.12
CA SER A 261 5.79 -10.78 -4.63
C SER A 261 5.20 -9.89 -5.72
N TRP A 262 3.87 -9.76 -5.71
CA TRP A 262 3.15 -9.01 -6.73
C TRP A 262 1.80 -8.53 -6.21
N GLY A 263 1.36 -7.33 -6.64
CA GLY A 263 -0.02 -6.95 -6.46
C GLY A 263 -0.30 -5.52 -6.04
N GLU A 264 0.70 -4.68 -5.76
CA GLU A 264 0.52 -3.28 -5.35
C GLU A 264 -0.32 -2.47 -6.35
N ARG A 265 -0.20 -2.79 -7.65
CA ARG A 265 -0.94 -2.16 -8.76
C ARG A 265 -2.14 -2.97 -9.22
N GLY A 266 -2.46 -4.07 -8.52
CA GLY A 266 -3.62 -4.91 -8.84
C GLY A 266 -4.94 -4.26 -8.42
N HIS A 267 -5.93 -4.24 -9.33
CA HIS A 267 -7.26 -3.71 -9.06
C HIS A 267 -8.27 -4.84 -8.96
N THR A 268 -8.95 -4.91 -7.84
CA THR A 268 -10.01 -5.86 -7.57
C THR A 268 -9.57 -7.34 -7.68
N LYS A 269 -10.34 -8.24 -7.16
CA LYS A 269 -10.07 -9.70 -7.22
C LYS A 269 -9.83 -10.25 -8.63
N TRP A 270 -10.35 -9.60 -9.67
CA TRP A 270 -10.22 -10.10 -11.05
C TRP A 270 -8.79 -10.00 -11.60
N ASP A 271 -7.96 -9.07 -11.11
CA ASP A 271 -6.54 -9.01 -11.47
C ASP A 271 -5.72 -10.08 -10.74
N PHE A 272 -6.14 -10.47 -9.53
CA PHE A 272 -5.43 -11.46 -8.72
C PHE A 272 -5.74 -12.91 -9.11
N VAL A 273 -6.97 -13.23 -9.55
CA VAL A 273 -7.34 -14.59 -9.92
C VAL A 273 -6.37 -15.23 -10.93
N PRO A 274 -6.01 -14.60 -12.07
CA PRO A 274 -5.09 -15.23 -13.01
C PRO A 274 -3.66 -15.38 -12.46
N VAL A 275 -3.23 -14.54 -11.52
CA VAL A 275 -1.94 -14.67 -10.84
C VAL A 275 -1.92 -15.91 -9.95
N LEU A 276 -2.99 -16.12 -9.18
CA LEU A 276 -3.16 -17.27 -8.29
C LEU A 276 -3.29 -18.58 -9.08
N GLU A 277 -4.16 -18.62 -10.10
CA GLU A 277 -4.39 -19.82 -10.94
C GLU A 277 -3.12 -20.29 -11.65
N ASN A 278 -2.29 -19.36 -12.10
CA ASN A 278 -1.05 -19.67 -12.81
C ASN A 278 0.19 -19.70 -11.90
N LYS A 279 0.03 -19.54 -10.58
CA LYS A 279 1.13 -19.57 -9.58
C LYS A 279 2.27 -18.61 -9.92
N LEU A 280 1.93 -17.39 -10.30
CA LEU A 280 2.89 -16.40 -10.77
C LEU A 280 3.60 -15.65 -9.65
N ALA A 281 3.04 -15.65 -8.45
CA ALA A 281 3.60 -15.01 -7.25
C ALA A 281 3.47 -15.93 -6.03
N ASP A 282 4.42 -15.79 -5.11
CA ASP A 282 4.49 -16.51 -3.83
C ASP A 282 3.92 -15.67 -2.68
N TYR A 283 3.89 -14.35 -2.84
CA TYR A 283 3.25 -13.37 -1.94
C TYR A 283 2.35 -12.45 -2.75
N ILE A 284 1.19 -12.12 -2.21
CA ILE A 284 0.25 -11.19 -2.84
C ILE A 284 0.17 -9.90 -2.01
N MET A 285 0.34 -8.75 -2.68
CA MET A 285 0.49 -7.43 -2.06
C MET A 285 -0.59 -6.44 -2.51
N PRO A 286 -1.86 -6.65 -2.17
CA PRO A 286 -2.92 -5.72 -2.52
C PRO A 286 -2.85 -4.46 -1.64
N ASP A 287 -2.98 -3.28 -2.22
CA ASP A 287 -3.13 -2.04 -1.47
C ASP A 287 -4.61 -1.75 -1.22
N VAL A 288 -5.01 -1.52 0.03
CA VAL A 288 -6.41 -1.30 0.40
C VAL A 288 -6.99 -0.02 -0.21
N THR A 289 -6.15 1.00 -0.44
CA THR A 289 -6.57 2.26 -1.07
C THR A 289 -6.63 2.17 -2.60
N TRP A 290 -6.08 1.11 -3.17
CA TRP A 290 -5.96 0.89 -4.61
C TRP A 290 -6.87 -0.23 -5.10
N THR A 291 -6.93 -1.35 -4.39
CA THR A 291 -7.52 -2.59 -4.88
C THR A 291 -9.05 -2.67 -4.82
N GLY A 292 -9.73 -1.72 -4.18
CA GLY A 292 -11.19 -1.71 -4.04
C GLY A 292 -11.67 -1.65 -2.59
N GLY A 293 -10.82 -1.19 -1.67
CA GLY A 293 -11.13 -1.00 -0.27
C GLY A 293 -11.09 -2.27 0.57
N ILE A 294 -11.61 -2.16 1.77
CA ILE A 294 -11.71 -3.24 2.76
C ILE A 294 -12.48 -4.43 2.21
N THR A 295 -13.59 -4.16 1.51
CA THR A 295 -14.45 -5.19 0.88
C THR A 295 -13.68 -6.07 -0.10
N GLU A 296 -12.90 -5.50 -1.00
CA GLU A 296 -12.12 -6.28 -1.99
C GLU A 296 -10.86 -6.89 -1.36
N LEU A 297 -10.16 -6.18 -0.48
CA LEU A 297 -8.98 -6.72 0.22
C LEU A 297 -9.35 -8.00 0.99
N LYS A 298 -10.50 -8.03 1.67
CA LYS A 298 -10.98 -9.24 2.37
C LYS A 298 -11.26 -10.39 1.40
N LYS A 299 -11.86 -10.11 0.24
CA LYS A 299 -12.16 -11.12 -0.80
C LYS A 299 -10.87 -11.66 -1.43
N ILE A 300 -9.93 -10.78 -1.76
CA ILE A 300 -8.62 -11.17 -2.30
C ILE A 300 -7.88 -12.05 -1.29
N SER A 301 -7.88 -11.68 -0.01
CA SER A 301 -7.25 -12.48 1.04
C SER A 301 -7.84 -13.87 1.17
N ALA A 302 -9.17 -13.99 1.07
CA ALA A 302 -9.85 -15.30 1.09
C ALA A 302 -9.54 -16.15 -0.16
N LEU A 303 -9.38 -15.52 -1.33
CA LEU A 303 -8.90 -16.22 -2.52
C LEU A 303 -7.47 -16.74 -2.31
N CYS A 304 -6.56 -15.89 -1.81
CA CYS A 304 -5.18 -16.29 -1.52
C CYS A 304 -5.12 -17.43 -0.49
N GLU A 305 -5.96 -17.41 0.54
CA GLU A 305 -6.07 -18.48 1.53
C GLU A 305 -6.38 -19.84 0.87
N ALA A 306 -7.30 -19.88 -0.09
CA ALA A 306 -7.63 -21.10 -0.81
C ALA A 306 -6.47 -21.68 -1.63
N TYR A 307 -5.51 -20.87 -2.02
CA TYR A 307 -4.29 -21.27 -2.73
C TYR A 307 -3.07 -21.45 -1.82
N TYR A 308 -3.23 -21.26 -0.50
CA TYR A 308 -2.12 -21.24 0.48
C TYR A 308 -1.03 -20.21 0.17
N ILE A 309 -1.43 -19.07 -0.39
CA ILE A 309 -0.52 -17.96 -0.69
C ILE A 309 -0.69 -16.88 0.39
N PRO A 310 0.39 -16.44 1.05
CA PRO A 310 0.33 -15.37 2.04
C PRO A 310 0.00 -14.02 1.42
N VAL A 311 -0.68 -13.19 2.22
CA VAL A 311 -1.01 -11.80 1.89
C VAL A 311 -0.14 -10.85 2.71
N SER A 312 0.48 -9.89 2.04
CA SER A 312 1.33 -8.86 2.63
C SER A 312 0.93 -7.51 2.03
N PRO A 313 -0.06 -6.80 2.60
CA PRO A 313 -0.56 -5.59 1.95
C PRO A 313 0.51 -4.52 1.78
N HIS A 314 0.49 -3.92 0.59
CA HIS A 314 1.27 -2.74 0.24
C HIS A 314 0.72 -1.50 0.97
N ASP A 315 1.61 -0.60 1.37
CA ASP A 315 1.27 0.72 1.91
C ASP A 315 2.25 1.79 1.41
N ALA A 316 1.76 2.70 0.61
CA ALA A 316 2.49 3.88 0.15
C ALA A 316 1.68 5.17 0.30
N ALA A 317 0.63 5.15 1.13
CA ALA A 317 -0.23 6.30 1.38
C ALA A 317 -0.02 6.88 2.78
N GLY A 318 -1.08 7.09 3.52
CA GLY A 318 -1.05 7.71 4.83
C GLY A 318 -1.69 6.85 5.93
N PRO A 319 -2.07 7.48 7.04
CA PRO A 319 -2.52 6.75 8.23
C PRO A 319 -3.78 5.92 8.02
N ILE A 320 -4.67 6.30 7.11
CA ILE A 320 -5.90 5.53 6.83
C ILE A 320 -5.57 4.25 6.08
N ASN A 321 -4.60 4.26 5.16
CA ASN A 321 -4.12 3.05 4.49
C ASN A 321 -3.60 2.05 5.52
N VAL A 322 -2.66 2.46 6.37
CA VAL A 322 -2.08 1.61 7.43
C VAL A 322 -3.19 0.97 8.27
N VAL A 323 -4.09 1.77 8.85
CA VAL A 323 -5.11 1.23 9.77
C VAL A 323 -6.15 0.39 9.04
N ALA A 324 -6.58 0.76 7.83
CA ALA A 324 -7.56 0.00 7.06
C ALA A 324 -7.00 -1.37 6.63
N GLY A 325 -5.76 -1.41 6.15
CA GLY A 325 -5.05 -2.66 5.85
C GLY A 325 -4.92 -3.54 7.10
N ALA A 326 -4.48 -2.96 8.21
CA ALA A 326 -4.35 -3.65 9.49
C ALA A 326 -5.69 -4.21 10.01
N GLN A 327 -6.81 -3.46 9.90
CA GLN A 327 -8.15 -3.93 10.29
C GLN A 327 -8.54 -5.22 9.54
N VAL A 328 -8.24 -5.32 8.26
CA VAL A 328 -8.49 -6.55 7.50
C VAL A 328 -7.54 -7.65 7.94
N MET A 329 -6.24 -7.37 8.05
CA MET A 329 -5.21 -8.37 8.38
C MET A 329 -5.36 -8.96 9.78
N MET A 330 -6.01 -8.27 10.71
CA MET A 330 -6.42 -8.85 11.99
C MET A 330 -7.27 -10.12 11.82
N THR A 331 -7.97 -10.26 10.70
CA THR A 331 -8.95 -11.33 10.44
C THR A 331 -8.54 -12.31 9.34
N VAL A 332 -7.32 -12.21 8.82
CA VAL A 332 -6.79 -13.00 7.69
C VAL A 332 -5.77 -14.02 8.18
N PRO A 333 -6.07 -15.34 8.18
CA PRO A 333 -5.16 -16.35 8.69
C PRO A 333 -3.82 -16.42 7.95
N ASN A 334 -3.83 -16.26 6.63
CA ASN A 334 -2.67 -16.31 5.73
C ASN A 334 -1.96 -14.95 5.56
N PHE A 335 -2.02 -14.09 6.57
CA PHE A 335 -1.27 -12.83 6.61
C PHE A 335 0.22 -13.07 6.89
N TYR A 336 1.09 -12.31 6.19
CA TYR A 336 2.54 -12.32 6.42
C TYR A 336 2.97 -11.12 7.26
N LYS A 337 3.17 -9.96 6.65
CA LYS A 337 3.52 -8.69 7.30
C LYS A 337 2.82 -7.53 6.57
N LEU A 338 2.53 -6.45 7.28
CA LEU A 338 2.02 -5.21 6.70
C LEU A 338 3.18 -4.27 6.41
N GLU A 339 3.17 -3.66 5.25
CA GLU A 339 4.12 -2.62 4.87
C GLU A 339 3.94 -1.36 5.66
N THR A 340 5.05 -0.75 6.09
CA THR A 340 5.06 0.60 6.66
C THR A 340 6.40 1.26 6.40
N SER A 341 6.43 2.58 6.53
CA SER A 341 7.67 3.35 6.58
C SER A 341 7.81 3.95 7.97
N GLU A 342 8.62 3.33 8.84
CA GLU A 342 8.76 3.75 10.24
C GLU A 342 9.09 5.25 10.39
N TRP A 343 9.95 5.76 9.51
CA TRP A 343 10.31 7.17 9.48
C TRP A 343 9.14 8.12 9.12
N ASN A 344 8.03 7.60 8.60
CA ASN A 344 6.81 8.35 8.31
C ASN A 344 5.75 8.22 9.43
N LEU A 345 5.71 7.12 10.17
CA LEU A 345 4.64 6.85 11.14
C LEU A 345 4.50 7.96 12.17
N GLY A 346 5.61 8.47 12.72
CA GLY A 346 5.58 9.58 13.68
C GLY A 346 5.11 10.93 13.08
N LYS A 347 5.18 11.09 11.76
CA LYS A 347 4.67 12.28 11.08
C LYS A 347 3.14 12.29 10.94
N TYR A 348 2.51 11.13 11.08
CA TYR A 348 1.05 11.02 11.03
C TYR A 348 0.34 11.57 12.26
N ASP A 349 1.06 11.81 13.37
CA ASP A 349 0.50 12.32 14.64
C ASP A 349 -0.23 13.66 14.49
N HIS A 350 0.08 14.44 13.47
CA HIS A 350 -0.62 15.69 13.17
C HIS A 350 -1.91 15.48 12.36
N LEU A 351 -2.00 14.35 11.65
CA LEU A 351 -3.11 14.03 10.75
C LEU A 351 -4.27 13.34 11.47
N ILE A 352 -3.99 12.64 12.57
CA ILE A 352 -4.96 11.80 13.29
C ILE A 352 -5.04 12.17 14.76
N ASP A 353 -6.12 11.76 15.44
CA ASP A 353 -6.43 12.11 16.84
C ASP A 353 -5.50 11.45 17.88
N ARG A 354 -4.69 10.48 17.46
CA ARG A 354 -3.74 9.76 18.31
C ARG A 354 -2.63 9.11 17.49
N PRO A 355 -1.42 8.97 18.04
CA PRO A 355 -0.35 8.19 17.45
C PRO A 355 -0.75 6.73 17.19
N LEU A 356 -0.19 6.13 16.15
CA LEU A 356 -0.25 4.70 15.93
C LEU A 356 0.66 3.99 16.95
N GLU A 357 0.12 2.97 17.65
CA GLU A 357 0.87 2.24 18.67
C GLU A 357 1.77 1.18 18.01
N VAL A 358 2.99 1.56 17.65
CA VAL A 358 4.00 0.66 17.08
C VAL A 358 5.09 0.37 18.11
N SER A 359 5.39 -0.90 18.31
CA SER A 359 6.47 -1.36 19.19
C SER A 359 7.00 -2.71 18.76
N ASN A 360 8.30 -2.93 18.85
CA ASN A 360 8.95 -4.19 18.49
C ASN A 360 8.55 -4.73 17.11
N GLY A 361 8.47 -3.85 16.10
CA GLY A 361 8.08 -4.22 14.75
C GLY A 361 6.61 -4.65 14.60
N HIS A 362 5.73 -4.31 15.54
CA HIS A 362 4.31 -4.65 15.52
C HIS A 362 3.43 -3.42 15.74
N LEU A 363 2.32 -3.37 15.04
CA LEU A 363 1.25 -2.39 15.22
C LEU A 363 0.13 -3.00 16.04
N LYS A 364 -0.22 -2.33 17.15
CA LYS A 364 -1.40 -2.63 17.95
C LYS A 364 -2.56 -1.75 17.53
N LEU A 365 -3.63 -2.36 17.07
CA LEU A 365 -4.83 -1.62 16.68
C LEU A 365 -5.63 -1.12 17.88
N SER A 366 -6.18 0.07 17.73
CA SER A 366 -7.15 0.63 18.68
C SER A 366 -8.42 -0.22 18.71
N THR A 367 -9.00 -0.38 19.89
CA THR A 367 -10.33 -1.02 20.09
C THR A 367 -11.49 -0.05 19.89
N LYS A 368 -11.23 1.21 19.52
CA LYS A 368 -12.28 2.18 19.22
C LYS A 368 -13.08 1.78 17.98
N PRO A 369 -14.35 2.21 17.88
CA PRO A 369 -15.19 1.93 16.71
C PRO A 369 -14.62 2.39 15.38
N GLY A 370 -15.03 1.72 14.31
CA GLY A 370 -14.61 2.05 12.95
C GLY A 370 -13.14 1.69 12.69
N LEU A 371 -12.42 2.59 12.05
CA LEU A 371 -10.98 2.48 11.83
C LEU A 371 -10.16 2.55 13.12
N GLY A 372 -10.75 3.13 14.20
CA GLY A 372 -10.07 3.31 15.46
C GLY A 372 -9.26 4.60 15.58
N VAL A 373 -9.26 5.41 14.56
CA VAL A 373 -8.65 6.75 14.48
C VAL A 373 -9.63 7.75 13.87
N GLU A 374 -9.47 9.03 14.19
CA GLU A 374 -10.18 10.14 13.57
C GLU A 374 -9.22 11.12 12.94
N MET A 375 -9.59 11.68 11.78
CA MET A 375 -8.76 12.70 11.14
C MET A 375 -8.85 14.03 11.88
N ASN A 376 -7.72 14.71 11.98
CA ASN A 376 -7.63 16.06 12.55
C ASN A 376 -8.14 17.10 11.52
N ARG A 377 -9.43 17.43 11.59
CA ARG A 377 -10.08 18.37 10.65
C ARG A 377 -9.44 19.76 10.66
N ASP A 378 -8.96 20.23 11.80
CA ASP A 378 -8.31 21.55 11.88
C ASP A 378 -7.01 21.54 11.08
N TYR A 379 -6.22 20.47 11.20
CA TYR A 379 -5.01 20.31 10.38
C TYR A 379 -5.36 20.24 8.89
N LEU A 380 -6.37 19.42 8.52
CA LEU A 380 -6.79 19.28 7.13
C LEU A 380 -7.22 20.64 6.53
N GLN A 381 -8.01 21.44 7.27
CA GLN A 381 -8.47 22.75 6.80
C GLN A 381 -7.32 23.74 6.57
N HIS A 382 -6.31 23.70 7.43
CA HIS A 382 -5.15 24.61 7.30
C HIS A 382 -4.21 24.27 6.15
N HIS A 383 -4.21 23.00 5.70
CA HIS A 383 -3.33 22.50 4.65
C HIS A 383 -4.07 22.12 3.37
N GLU A 384 -5.38 22.43 3.28
CA GLU A 384 -6.20 22.10 2.12
C GLU A 384 -5.73 22.87 0.88
N ILE A 385 -5.48 22.14 -0.20
CA ILE A 385 -5.12 22.71 -1.50
C ILE A 385 -6.39 23.21 -2.18
N ALA A 386 -6.41 24.50 -2.53
CA ALA A 386 -7.51 25.06 -3.30
C ALA A 386 -7.62 24.36 -4.67
N LEU A 387 -8.80 23.87 -4.96
CA LEU A 387 -9.14 23.29 -6.27
C LEU A 387 -9.90 24.35 -7.04
N ASP A 388 -9.25 24.93 -8.05
CA ASP A 388 -9.85 25.92 -8.96
C ASP A 388 -11.01 25.33 -9.77
#